data_7d2239dd505a5836a1913dc52382c9c9
#
_entry.id   7d2239dd505a5836a1913dc52382c9c9
#
_cell.length_a   1.000
_cell.length_b   1.000
_cell.length_c   1.000
_cell.angle_alpha   90.00
_cell.angle_beta   90.00
_cell.angle_gamma   90.00
#
_symmetry.space_group_name_H-M   'P 1'
#
loop_
_entity.id
_entity.type
_entity.pdbx_description
1 polymer ?
#
loop_
_entity_poly.entity_id
_entity_poly.type
_entity_poly.pdbx_seq_one_letter_code
_entity_poly.pdbx_strand_id
1 'polypeptide(L)'
;MAEAVADRVRAIIAEQLGVKLEEVTDAASFIEDLGADSLDTVELVMALEEEFGIEIPDEDAEKMANVGDAIKYIGSKTAGAK
;
A
#
# COMPACT_ATOMS: atom_id res chain seq x y z
N MET A 1 20.60 7.29 -4.78
CA MET A 1 20.17 6.10 -4.04
C MET A 1 18.67 5.91 -4.16
N ALA A 2 18.23 4.74 -4.53
CA ALA A 2 16.81 4.49 -4.70
C ALA A 2 16.12 4.41 -3.35
N GLU A 3 14.91 4.89 -3.29
CA GLU A 3 14.11 4.76 -2.08
C GLU A 3 13.72 3.30 -1.88
N ALA A 4 13.61 2.93 -0.62
CA ALA A 4 13.09 1.60 -0.31
C ALA A 4 11.62 1.53 -0.71
N VAL A 5 11.20 0.37 -1.20
CA VAL A 5 9.81 0.18 -1.59
C VAL A 5 8.89 0.45 -0.38
N ALA A 6 9.31 0.00 0.80
CA ALA A 6 8.49 0.20 1.98
C ALA A 6 8.21 1.68 2.25
N ASP A 7 9.22 2.52 2.09
CA ASP A 7 9.05 3.95 2.32
C ASP A 7 8.08 4.57 1.32
N ARG A 8 8.18 4.15 0.06
CA ARG A 8 7.28 4.65 -0.97
C ARG A 8 5.85 4.23 -0.69
N VAL A 9 5.66 2.96 -0.34
CA VAL A 9 4.32 2.47 -0.07
C VAL A 9 3.70 3.23 1.11
N ARG A 10 4.46 3.43 2.16
CA ARG A 10 3.94 4.15 3.33
C ARG A 10 3.58 5.58 2.99
N ALA A 11 4.40 6.25 2.17
CA ALA A 11 4.12 7.62 1.78
C ALA A 11 2.83 7.71 0.97
N ILE A 12 2.63 6.77 0.06
CA ILE A 12 1.42 6.75 -0.76
C ILE A 12 0.19 6.51 0.12
N ILE A 13 0.30 5.58 1.06
CA ILE A 13 -0.80 5.29 1.96
C ILE A 13 -1.17 6.52 2.78
N ALA A 14 -0.17 7.19 3.33
CA ALA A 14 -0.41 8.38 4.14
C ALA A 14 -1.14 9.44 3.32
N GLU A 15 -0.71 9.62 2.10
CA GLU A 15 -1.30 10.64 1.23
C GLU A 15 -2.72 10.28 0.84
N GLN A 16 -2.95 9.04 0.46
CA GLN A 16 -4.27 8.62 0.00
C GLN A 16 -5.29 8.62 1.12
N LEU A 17 -4.89 8.23 2.32
CA LEU A 17 -5.82 8.14 3.44
C LEU A 17 -5.84 9.39 4.29
N GLY A 18 -4.96 10.34 4.01
CA GLY A 18 -4.95 11.59 4.75
C GLY A 18 -4.51 11.44 6.20
N VAL A 19 -3.61 10.50 6.45
CA VAL A 19 -3.06 10.28 7.80
C VAL A 19 -1.59 10.65 7.80
N LYS A 20 -1.03 10.75 8.99
CA LYS A 20 0.39 11.08 9.12
C LYS A 20 1.24 9.87 8.81
N LEU A 21 2.41 10.13 8.25
CA LEU A 21 3.33 9.04 7.91
C LEU A 21 3.66 8.19 9.13
N GLU A 22 3.80 8.82 10.29
CA GLU A 22 4.14 8.07 11.50
C GLU A 22 3.02 7.13 11.95
N GLU A 23 1.79 7.35 11.48
CA GLU A 23 0.69 6.44 11.77
C GLU A 23 0.70 5.22 10.88
N VAL A 24 1.44 5.25 9.79
CA VAL A 24 1.46 4.18 8.81
C VAL A 24 2.56 3.19 9.20
N THR A 25 2.24 2.33 10.16
CA THR A 25 3.18 1.31 10.62
C THR A 25 2.85 -0.01 9.95
N ASP A 26 3.79 -0.95 9.97
CA ASP A 26 3.59 -2.23 9.30
C ASP A 26 2.37 -2.97 9.84
N ALA A 27 2.11 -2.87 11.12
CA ALA A 27 1.00 -3.59 11.74
C ALA A 27 -0.34 -2.86 11.59
N ALA A 28 -0.33 -1.63 11.09
CA ALA A 28 -1.55 -0.85 10.98
C ALA A 28 -2.50 -1.45 9.97
N SER A 29 -3.74 -1.65 10.38
CA SER A 29 -4.80 -2.11 9.49
C SER A 29 -5.36 -0.92 8.74
N PHE A 30 -5.60 -1.09 7.44
CA PHE A 30 -6.14 0.01 6.64
C PHE A 30 -7.49 0.47 7.17
N ILE A 31 -8.33 -0.47 7.53
CA ILE A 31 -9.70 -0.14 7.94
C ILE A 31 -9.76 0.21 9.42
N GLU A 32 -9.16 -0.62 10.26
CA GLU A 32 -9.31 -0.47 11.70
C GLU A 32 -8.42 0.63 12.27
N ASP A 33 -7.20 0.71 11.80
CA ASP A 33 -6.23 1.65 12.36
C ASP A 33 -6.16 2.96 11.61
N LEU A 34 -6.30 2.90 10.28
CA LEU A 34 -6.16 4.08 9.45
C LEU A 34 -7.50 4.64 8.98
N GLY A 35 -8.58 3.96 9.30
CA GLY A 35 -9.92 4.46 9.04
C GLY A 35 -10.34 4.46 7.58
N ALA A 36 -9.74 3.61 6.76
CA ALA A 36 -10.11 3.52 5.36
C ALA A 36 -11.41 2.75 5.19
N ASP A 37 -12.27 3.21 4.29
CA ASP A 37 -13.43 2.42 3.94
C ASP A 37 -13.13 1.69 2.62
N SER A 38 -14.12 0.98 2.08
CA SER A 38 -13.89 0.16 0.90
C SER A 38 -13.51 1.01 -0.31
N LEU A 39 -14.07 2.20 -0.44
CA LEU A 39 -13.70 3.09 -1.54
C LEU A 39 -12.27 3.57 -1.39
N ASP A 40 -11.88 3.91 -0.17
CA ASP A 40 -10.51 4.34 0.09
C ASP A 40 -9.51 3.26 -0.28
N THR A 41 -9.81 2.01 0.06
CA THR A 41 -8.88 0.93 -0.25
C THR A 41 -8.77 0.71 -1.76
N VAL A 42 -9.87 0.85 -2.49
CA VAL A 42 -9.82 0.73 -3.95
C VAL A 42 -8.94 1.82 -4.54
N GLU A 43 -9.11 3.04 -4.09
CA GLU A 43 -8.31 4.14 -4.59
C GLU A 43 -6.84 3.98 -4.23
N LEU A 44 -6.57 3.47 -3.04
CA LEU A 44 -5.21 3.21 -2.63
C LEU A 44 -4.54 2.18 -3.53
N VAL A 45 -5.26 1.09 -3.83
CA VAL A 45 -4.73 0.05 -4.70
C VAL A 45 -4.40 0.64 -6.07
N MET A 46 -5.29 1.47 -6.60
CA MET A 46 -5.04 2.09 -7.91
C MET A 46 -3.82 3.00 -7.87
N ALA A 47 -3.66 3.74 -6.79
CA ALA A 47 -2.49 4.61 -6.66
C ALA A 47 -1.20 3.80 -6.62
N LEU A 48 -1.22 2.68 -5.93
CA LEU A 48 -0.05 1.82 -5.86
C LEU A 48 0.26 1.21 -7.22
N GLU A 49 -0.76 0.83 -7.97
CA GLU A 49 -0.57 0.29 -9.30
C GLU A 49 0.12 1.30 -10.20
N GLU A 50 -0.33 2.54 -10.13
CA GLU A 50 0.24 3.59 -10.99
C GLU A 50 1.65 3.95 -10.58
N GLU A 51 1.89 3.99 -9.28
CA GLU A 51 3.20 4.40 -8.78
C GLU A 51 4.27 3.39 -9.15
N PHE A 52 3.96 2.12 -9.07
CA PHE A 52 4.94 1.06 -9.29
C PHE A 52 4.83 0.38 -10.64
N GLY A 53 3.83 0.76 -11.44
CA GLY A 53 3.65 0.18 -12.77
C GLY A 53 3.32 -1.30 -12.74
N ILE A 54 2.50 -1.72 -11.79
CA ILE A 54 2.12 -3.13 -11.64
C ILE A 54 0.61 -3.23 -11.63
N GLU A 55 0.13 -4.46 -11.74
CA GLU A 55 -1.29 -4.76 -11.61
C GLU A 55 -1.54 -5.50 -10.31
N ILE A 56 -2.59 -5.12 -9.61
CA ILE A 56 -2.99 -5.77 -8.37
C ILE A 56 -4.41 -6.29 -8.58
N PRO A 57 -4.57 -7.60 -8.82
CA PRO A 57 -5.92 -8.15 -8.97
C PRO A 57 -6.74 -7.96 -7.70
N ASP A 58 -8.06 -7.92 -7.86
CA ASP A 58 -8.94 -7.70 -6.73
C ASP A 58 -8.72 -8.73 -5.62
N GLU A 59 -8.53 -9.99 -5.98
CA GLU A 59 -8.35 -11.01 -4.97
C GLU A 59 -7.06 -10.82 -4.18
N ASP A 60 -6.03 -10.28 -4.82
CA ASP A 60 -4.80 -9.97 -4.12
C ASP A 60 -4.98 -8.75 -3.21
N ALA A 61 -5.72 -7.76 -3.72
CA ALA A 61 -5.99 -6.57 -2.93
C ALA A 61 -6.73 -6.91 -1.65
N GLU A 62 -7.64 -7.86 -1.72
CA GLU A 62 -8.41 -8.28 -0.55
C GLU A 62 -7.53 -8.92 0.52
N LYS A 63 -6.40 -9.48 0.12
CA LYS A 63 -5.49 -10.12 1.07
C LYS A 63 -4.59 -9.11 1.76
N MET A 64 -4.52 -7.89 1.27
CA MET A 64 -3.69 -6.86 1.88
C MET A 64 -4.48 -6.16 2.97
N ALA A 65 -4.47 -6.74 4.16
CA ALA A 65 -5.25 -6.22 5.26
C ALA A 65 -4.54 -5.11 6.03
N ASN A 66 -3.22 -5.10 5.99
CA ASN A 66 -2.46 -4.08 6.72
C ASN A 66 -1.30 -3.59 5.86
N VAL A 67 -0.61 -2.59 6.39
CA VAL A 67 0.48 -1.94 5.66
C VAL A 67 1.59 -2.92 5.31
N GLY A 68 1.94 -3.78 6.26
CA GLY A 68 3.00 -4.76 6.03
C GLY A 68 2.68 -5.70 4.88
N ASP A 69 1.43 -6.13 4.78
CA ASP A 69 1.00 -7.00 3.69
C ASP A 69 1.18 -6.29 2.34
N ALA A 70 0.81 -5.02 2.28
CA ALA A 70 0.95 -4.25 1.05
C ALA A 70 2.41 -4.09 0.66
N ILE A 71 3.26 -3.80 1.65
CA ILE A 71 4.69 -3.65 1.40
C ILE A 71 5.29 -4.93 0.85
N LYS A 72 4.94 -6.06 1.46
CA LYS A 72 5.43 -7.35 1.00
C LYS A 72 4.98 -7.64 -0.43
N TYR A 73 3.71 -7.38 -0.69
CA TYR A 73 3.17 -7.65 -2.01
C TYR A 73 3.87 -6.81 -3.08
N ILE A 74 3.95 -5.51 -2.83
CA ILE A 74 4.57 -4.59 -3.78
C ILE A 74 6.05 -4.93 -3.96
N GLY A 75 6.74 -5.20 -2.87
CA GLY A 75 8.15 -5.56 -2.93
C GLY A 75 8.38 -6.81 -3.77
N SER A 76 7.52 -7.80 -3.61
CA SER A 76 7.61 -9.02 -4.38
C SER A 76 7.40 -8.76 -5.88
N LYS A 77 6.42 -7.93 -6.21
CA LYS A 77 6.13 -7.62 -7.61
C LYS A 77 7.23 -6.78 -8.25
N THR A 78 7.74 -5.80 -7.53
CA THR A 78 8.77 -4.94 -8.12
C THR A 78 10.10 -5.65 -8.22
N ALA A 79 10.41 -6.50 -7.26
CA ALA A 79 11.64 -7.28 -7.31
C ALA A 79 11.63 -8.21 -8.52
N GLY A 80 10.48 -8.77 -8.85
CA GLY A 80 10.36 -9.65 -9.99
C GLY A 80 10.42 -8.94 -11.31
N ALA A 81 10.26 -7.62 -11.30
CA ALA A 81 10.23 -6.83 -12.53
C ALA A 81 11.63 -6.59 -13.10
N LYS A 82 12.65 -6.94 -12.39
CA LYS A 82 14.01 -6.72 -12.87
C LYS A 82 14.37 -7.58 -14.08
#